data_eff325a01a5a8dd99dba4f32af23803f
#
_entry.id   eff325a01a5a8dd99dba4f32af23803f
#
_cell.length_a   1.000
_cell.length_b   1.000
_cell.length_c   1.000
_cell.angle_alpha   90.00
_cell.angle_beta   90.00
_cell.angle_gamma   90.00
#
_symmetry.space_group_name_H-M   'P 1'
#
loop_
_entity.id
_entity.type
_entity.pdbx_description
1 polymer ?
#
loop_
_entity_poly.entity_id
_entity_poly.type
_entity_poly.pdbx_seq_one_letter_code
_entity_poly.pdbx_strand_id
1 'polypeptide(L)'
;MCTAPTARQLNDILWAELSKWTRQSILAEEFVIQSDKIFHKDAPKEWWARAVTASVKTSAEDQAETLAGLHAENMLFVCDEASGIPDPVYIPLEGAMTQENNRVLLIGNMMRNTGYFYDSLS
;
A
#
# COMPACT_ATOMS: atom_id res chain seq x y z
N MET A 1 -3.19 2.25 2.32
CA MET A 1 -1.82 2.36 1.76
C MET A 1 -1.64 1.35 0.64
N CYS A 2 -1.03 1.75 -0.45
CA CYS A 2 -0.76 0.88 -1.60
C CYS A 2 0.75 0.77 -1.81
N THR A 3 1.23 -0.43 -2.08
CA THR A 3 2.63 -0.67 -2.41
C THR A 3 2.78 -1.74 -3.49
N ALA A 4 3.92 -1.75 -4.15
CA ALA A 4 4.31 -2.73 -5.17
C ALA A 4 5.84 -2.87 -5.17
N PRO A 5 6.41 -3.93 -5.79
CA PRO A 5 7.86 -4.17 -5.76
C PRO A 5 8.71 -3.05 -6.36
N THR A 6 8.19 -2.34 -7.37
CA THR A 6 8.91 -1.26 -8.03
C THR A 6 8.07 0.01 -8.08
N ALA A 7 8.75 1.17 -8.15
CA ALA A 7 8.08 2.46 -8.32
C ALA A 7 7.27 2.52 -9.61
N ARG A 8 7.74 1.88 -10.69
CA ARG A 8 7.04 1.82 -11.96
C ARG A 8 5.72 1.06 -11.84
N GLN A 9 5.72 -0.12 -11.24
CA GLN A 9 4.49 -0.90 -11.03
C GLN A 9 3.51 -0.14 -10.14
N LEU A 10 4.00 0.50 -9.09
CA LEU A 10 3.17 1.28 -8.19
C LEU A 10 2.56 2.50 -8.89
N ASN A 11 3.38 3.33 -9.52
CA ASN A 11 2.96 4.63 -10.04
C ASN A 11 2.27 4.52 -11.40
N ASP A 12 2.80 3.73 -12.32
CA ASP A 12 2.32 3.69 -13.71
C ASP A 12 1.17 2.70 -13.91
N ILE A 13 1.00 1.76 -12.99
CA ILE A 13 -0.05 0.73 -13.09
C ILE A 13 -1.09 0.92 -11.98
N LEU A 14 -0.75 0.61 -10.75
CA LEU A 14 -1.72 0.62 -9.65
C LEU A 14 -2.26 2.02 -9.36
N TRP A 15 -1.36 2.99 -9.16
CA TRP A 15 -1.75 4.36 -8.80
C TRP A 15 -2.43 5.09 -9.95
N ALA A 16 -1.98 4.85 -11.17
CA ALA A 16 -2.61 5.40 -12.37
C ALA A 16 -4.07 4.93 -12.51
N GLU A 17 -4.33 3.65 -12.28
CA GLU A 17 -5.69 3.09 -12.31
C GLU A 17 -6.55 3.65 -11.17
N LEU A 18 -6.02 3.68 -9.96
CA LEU A 18 -6.75 4.24 -8.81
C LEU A 18 -7.11 5.70 -9.04
N SER A 19 -6.18 6.50 -9.56
CA SER A 19 -6.41 7.91 -9.87
C SER A 19 -7.45 8.09 -10.97
N LYS A 20 -7.38 7.30 -12.03
CA LYS A 20 -8.35 7.29 -13.14
C LYS A 20 -9.76 7.02 -12.65
N TRP A 21 -9.94 5.94 -11.88
CA TRP A 21 -11.26 5.57 -11.38
C TRP A 21 -11.81 6.55 -10.36
N THR A 22 -10.95 7.16 -9.55
CA THR A 22 -11.35 8.24 -8.64
C THR A 22 -11.88 9.44 -9.41
N ARG A 23 -11.21 9.86 -10.47
CA ARG A 23 -11.67 10.97 -11.33
C ARG A 23 -13.00 10.69 -12.02
N GLN A 24 -13.26 9.43 -12.36
CA GLN A 24 -14.50 9.02 -13.03
C GLN A 24 -15.63 8.68 -12.07
N SER A 25 -15.35 8.67 -10.76
CA SER A 25 -16.35 8.36 -9.75
C SER A 25 -17.30 9.52 -9.49
N ILE A 26 -18.45 9.21 -8.88
CA ILE A 26 -19.40 10.24 -8.43
C ILE A 26 -18.82 11.11 -7.31
N LEU A 27 -17.73 10.68 -6.68
CA LEU A 27 -17.06 11.38 -5.59
C LEU A 27 -15.84 12.18 -6.05
N ALA A 28 -15.64 12.34 -7.37
CA ALA A 28 -14.44 12.97 -7.93
C ALA A 28 -14.17 14.37 -7.36
N GLU A 29 -15.22 15.16 -7.16
CA GLU A 29 -15.10 16.53 -6.64
C GLU A 29 -14.78 16.60 -5.15
N GLU A 30 -14.96 15.51 -4.42
CA GLU A 30 -14.70 15.45 -2.99
C GLU A 30 -13.26 15.08 -2.66
N PHE A 31 -12.51 14.55 -3.62
CA PHE A 31 -11.15 14.08 -3.43
C PHE A 31 -10.12 14.89 -4.20
N VAL A 32 -8.97 15.11 -3.57
CA VAL A 32 -7.79 15.72 -4.18
C VAL A 32 -6.82 14.59 -4.55
N ILE A 33 -6.41 14.54 -5.81
CA ILE A 33 -5.52 13.52 -6.35
C ILE A 33 -4.13 14.12 -6.58
N GLN A 34 -3.14 13.55 -5.90
CA GLN A 34 -1.73 13.90 -6.05
C GLN A 34 -0.93 12.71 -6.58
N SER A 35 0.35 12.89 -6.86
CA SER A 35 1.22 11.85 -7.40
C SER A 35 1.39 10.64 -6.48
N ASP A 36 1.25 10.83 -5.16
CA ASP A 36 1.46 9.79 -4.15
C ASP A 36 0.38 9.75 -3.08
N LYS A 37 -0.62 10.61 -3.17
CA LYS A 37 -1.69 10.70 -2.18
C LYS A 37 -3.01 11.09 -2.83
N ILE A 38 -4.08 10.46 -2.37
CA ILE A 38 -5.47 10.86 -2.64
C ILE A 38 -6.12 11.08 -1.28
N PHE A 39 -6.77 12.22 -1.07
CA PHE A 39 -7.40 12.50 0.20
C PHE A 39 -8.72 13.25 0.03
N HIS A 40 -9.59 13.09 1.01
CA HIS A 40 -10.84 13.84 1.06
C HIS A 40 -10.55 15.28 1.46
N LYS A 41 -11.06 16.25 0.70
CA LYS A 41 -10.76 17.67 0.90
C LYS A 41 -11.15 18.22 2.28
N ASP A 42 -12.19 17.66 2.90
CA ASP A 42 -12.67 18.08 4.21
C ASP A 42 -12.08 17.28 5.38
N ALA A 43 -11.41 16.14 5.10
CA ALA A 43 -10.80 15.28 6.11
C ALA A 43 -9.45 14.72 5.62
N PRO A 44 -8.47 15.58 5.27
CA PRO A 44 -7.25 15.15 4.59
C PRO A 44 -6.32 14.29 5.45
N LYS A 45 -6.45 14.34 6.77
CA LYS A 45 -5.64 13.55 7.71
C LYS A 45 -6.29 12.24 8.12
N GLU A 46 -7.59 12.10 7.88
CA GLU A 46 -8.37 10.96 8.35
C GLU A 46 -8.82 10.06 7.20
N TRP A 47 -9.08 10.63 6.04
CA TRP A 47 -9.59 9.90 4.89
C TRP A 47 -8.67 10.07 3.68
N TRP A 48 -7.76 9.13 3.52
CA TRP A 48 -6.72 9.22 2.51
C TRP A 48 -6.26 7.85 2.02
N ALA A 49 -5.70 7.84 0.82
CA ALA A 49 -4.92 6.74 0.26
C ALA A 49 -3.52 7.24 -0.08
N ARG A 50 -2.51 6.42 0.11
CA ARG A 50 -1.11 6.77 -0.17
C ARG A 50 -0.39 5.64 -0.88
N ALA A 51 0.42 6.03 -1.87
CA ALA A 51 1.36 5.14 -2.55
C ALA A 51 2.72 5.20 -1.87
N VAL A 52 3.24 4.07 -1.45
CA VAL A 52 4.55 3.95 -0.79
C VAL A 52 5.38 2.90 -1.51
N THR A 53 6.54 3.28 -2.02
CA THR A 53 7.41 2.37 -2.77
C THR A 53 8.09 1.36 -1.84
N ALA A 54 7.96 0.08 -2.16
CA ALA A 54 8.70 -1.01 -1.51
C ALA A 54 10.03 -1.23 -2.23
N SER A 55 10.94 -0.26 -2.14
CA SER A 55 12.21 -0.31 -2.88
C SER A 55 13.29 -1.04 -2.09
N VAL A 56 14.02 -1.95 -2.77
CA VAL A 56 15.19 -2.64 -2.21
C VAL A 56 16.39 -1.70 -2.02
N LYS A 57 16.33 -0.48 -2.57
CA LYS A 57 17.43 0.51 -2.51
C LYS A 57 17.49 1.30 -1.21
N THR A 58 16.43 1.30 -0.43
CA THR A 58 16.41 1.85 0.93
C THR A 58 16.67 0.71 1.91
N SER A 59 17.30 1.01 3.05
CA SER A 59 17.49 0.00 4.08
C SER A 59 16.15 -0.53 4.57
N ALA A 60 16.14 -1.78 5.05
CA ALA A 60 14.92 -2.36 5.64
C ALA A 60 14.41 -1.51 6.81
N GLU A 61 15.31 -0.84 7.54
CA GLU A 61 14.98 0.05 8.64
C GLU A 61 14.24 1.31 8.15
N ASP A 62 14.70 1.93 7.06
CA ASP A 62 14.05 3.12 6.48
C ASP A 62 12.67 2.79 5.95
N GLN A 63 12.49 1.62 5.34
CA GLN A 63 11.19 1.15 4.89
C GLN A 63 10.25 0.88 6.08
N ALA A 64 10.78 0.26 7.12
CA ALA A 64 10.01 0.00 8.35
C ALA A 64 9.56 1.30 9.02
N GLU A 65 10.42 2.31 9.09
CA GLU A 65 10.06 3.62 9.65
C GLU A 65 8.99 4.33 8.81
N THR A 66 9.11 4.29 7.49
CA THR A 66 8.12 4.89 6.59
C THR A 66 6.73 4.26 6.78
N LEU A 67 6.67 2.94 6.88
CA LEU A 67 5.42 2.22 7.06
C LEU A 67 4.88 2.34 8.49
N ALA A 68 5.76 2.34 9.50
CA ALA A 68 5.38 2.49 10.90
C ALA A 68 4.78 3.88 11.20
N GLY A 69 5.14 4.91 10.43
CA GLY A 69 4.56 6.24 10.54
C GLY A 69 3.15 6.37 9.98
N LEU A 70 2.64 5.33 9.32
CA LEU A 70 1.30 5.31 8.75
C LEU A 70 0.31 4.67 9.74
N HIS A 71 -0.14 5.45 10.71
CA HIS A 71 -1.12 5.01 11.68
C HIS A 71 -2.50 5.58 11.39
N ALA A 72 -3.51 4.72 11.43
CA ALA A 72 -4.91 5.11 11.42
C ALA A 72 -5.73 4.02 12.13
N GLU A 73 -6.89 4.41 12.63
CA GLU A 73 -7.81 3.50 13.31
C GLU A 73 -8.34 2.41 12.39
N ASN A 74 -8.57 2.75 11.13
CA ASN A 74 -9.04 1.84 10.09
C ASN A 74 -8.10 1.91 8.91
N MET A 75 -7.35 0.83 8.63
CA MET A 75 -6.40 0.80 7.54
C MET A 75 -6.54 -0.44 6.67
N LEU A 76 -6.41 -0.21 5.37
CA LEU A 76 -6.23 -1.28 4.39
C LEU A 76 -4.86 -1.09 3.72
N PHE A 77 -4.03 -2.12 3.81
CA PHE A 77 -2.77 -2.19 3.09
C PHE A 77 -2.97 -3.05 1.84
N VAL A 78 -2.71 -2.47 0.67
CA VAL A 78 -2.81 -3.17 -0.60
C VAL A 78 -1.40 -3.39 -1.14
N CYS A 79 -1.02 -4.66 -1.24
CA CYS A 79 0.29 -5.07 -1.77
C CYS A 79 0.07 -5.73 -3.12
N ASP A 80 0.35 -4.99 -4.20
CA ASP A 80 0.25 -5.52 -5.56
C ASP A 80 1.55 -6.22 -5.94
N GLU A 81 1.46 -7.25 -6.77
CA GLU A 81 2.60 -8.10 -7.11
C GLU A 81 3.33 -8.60 -5.85
N ALA A 82 2.57 -9.09 -4.88
CA ALA A 82 3.03 -9.36 -3.51
C ALA A 82 4.19 -10.34 -3.45
N SER A 83 4.29 -11.29 -4.39
CA SER A 83 5.40 -12.23 -4.47
C SER A 83 6.76 -11.55 -4.70
N GLY A 84 6.77 -10.38 -5.31
CA GLY A 84 8.00 -9.61 -5.58
C GLY A 84 8.39 -8.62 -4.49
N ILE A 85 7.55 -8.43 -3.46
CA ILE A 85 7.85 -7.51 -2.37
C ILE A 85 8.79 -8.20 -1.38
N PRO A 86 9.91 -7.55 -0.99
CA PRO A 86 10.85 -8.11 -0.01
C PRO A 86 10.19 -8.37 1.34
N ASP A 87 10.51 -9.49 1.97
CA ASP A 87 9.91 -9.89 3.24
C ASP A 87 10.01 -8.84 4.36
N PRO A 88 11.12 -8.10 4.52
CA PRO A 88 11.21 -7.06 5.55
C PRO A 88 10.14 -5.98 5.47
N VAL A 89 9.56 -5.74 4.31
CA VAL A 89 8.48 -4.76 4.12
C VAL A 89 7.20 -5.19 4.88
N TYR A 90 6.99 -6.49 5.03
CA TYR A 90 5.81 -7.03 5.69
C TYR A 90 5.85 -6.95 7.21
N ILE A 91 7.04 -6.81 7.80
CA ILE A 91 7.19 -6.78 9.27
C ILE A 91 6.37 -5.65 9.92
N PRO A 92 6.49 -4.38 9.48
CA PRO A 92 5.65 -3.31 10.04
C PRO A 92 4.17 -3.48 9.71
N LEU A 93 3.82 -4.13 8.60
CA LEU A 93 2.44 -4.43 8.27
C LEU A 93 1.83 -5.43 9.26
N GLU A 94 2.57 -6.44 9.67
CA GLU A 94 2.14 -7.38 10.72
C GLU A 94 1.91 -6.67 12.04
N GLY A 95 2.78 -5.73 12.40
CA GLY A 95 2.61 -4.90 13.59
C GLY A 95 1.32 -4.08 13.56
N ALA A 96 0.94 -3.58 12.39
CA ALA A 96 -0.31 -2.84 12.21
C ALA A 96 -1.55 -3.73 12.29
N MET A 97 -1.43 -5.03 12.01
CA MET A 97 -2.55 -5.99 12.06
C MET A 97 -2.99 -6.32 13.49
N THR A 98 -2.28 -5.87 14.51
CA THR A 98 -2.72 -6.02 15.90
C THR A 98 -3.94 -5.17 16.24
N GLN A 99 -4.26 -4.18 15.42
CA GLN A 99 -5.46 -3.37 15.57
C GLN A 99 -6.68 -4.01 14.88
N GLU A 100 -7.82 -3.95 15.53
CA GLU A 100 -9.02 -4.69 15.16
C GLU A 100 -9.51 -4.43 13.74
N ASN A 101 -9.42 -3.19 13.28
CA ASN A 101 -9.98 -2.77 11.99
C ASN A 101 -8.94 -2.70 10.84
N ASN A 102 -7.72 -3.15 11.07
CA ASN A 102 -6.69 -3.14 10.04
C ASN A 102 -6.70 -4.43 9.23
N ARG A 103 -6.50 -4.30 7.93
CA ARG A 103 -6.52 -5.40 6.98
C ARG A 103 -5.36 -5.28 5.98
N VAL A 104 -4.91 -6.41 5.48
CA VAL A 104 -3.93 -6.49 4.39
C VAL A 104 -4.55 -7.27 3.23
N LEU A 105 -4.43 -6.73 2.04
CA LEU A 105 -4.78 -7.41 0.78
C LEU A 105 -3.49 -7.67 0.00
N LEU A 106 -3.18 -8.93 -0.21
CA LEU A 106 -2.04 -9.37 -1.01
C LEU A 106 -2.56 -9.87 -2.36
N ILE A 107 -2.08 -9.25 -3.43
CA ILE A 107 -2.48 -9.59 -4.80
C ILE A 107 -1.22 -10.00 -5.56
N GLY A 108 -1.29 -11.09 -6.31
CA GLY A 108 -0.17 -11.51 -7.14
C GLY A 108 -0.24 -12.96 -7.57
N ASN A 109 0.70 -13.32 -8.43
CA ASN A 109 0.96 -14.70 -8.80
C ASN A 109 2.09 -15.26 -7.95
N MET A 110 2.00 -16.52 -7.59
CA MET A 110 3.05 -17.18 -6.83
C MET A 110 4.27 -17.40 -7.74
N MET A 111 5.27 -16.53 -7.58
CA MET A 111 6.51 -16.59 -8.38
C MET A 111 7.62 -17.39 -7.68
N ARG A 112 7.47 -17.61 -6.37
CA ARG A 112 8.43 -18.32 -5.53
C ARG A 112 7.67 -19.26 -4.60
N ASN A 113 8.35 -20.30 -4.16
CA ASN A 113 7.83 -21.28 -3.18
C ASN A 113 8.35 -21.02 -1.76
N THR A 114 8.76 -19.78 -1.50
CA THR A 114 9.25 -19.31 -0.19
C THR A 114 8.85 -17.85 -0.01
N GLY A 115 8.92 -17.38 1.23
CA GLY A 115 8.67 -15.99 1.58
C GLY A 115 7.27 -15.70 2.08
N TYR A 116 7.03 -14.48 2.50
CA TYR A 116 5.81 -14.07 3.17
C TYR A 116 4.53 -14.36 2.38
N PHE A 117 4.52 -14.03 1.08
CA PHE A 117 3.35 -14.26 0.23
C PHE A 117 3.03 -15.75 0.08
N TYR A 118 4.06 -16.58 -0.13
CA TYR A 118 3.89 -18.03 -0.19
C TYR A 118 3.33 -18.59 1.14
N ASP A 119 3.92 -18.17 2.25
CA ASP A 119 3.54 -18.63 3.58
C ASP A 119 2.10 -18.23 3.95
N SER A 120 1.65 -17.08 3.45
CA SER A 120 0.28 -16.60 3.67
C SER A 120 -0.80 -17.48 3.02
N LEU A 121 -0.42 -18.26 2.01
CA LEU A 121 -1.32 -19.14 1.26
C LEU A 121 -1.31 -20.59 1.74
N SER A 122 -0.39 -20.93 2.63
CA SER A 122 -0.23 -22.29 3.15
C SER A 122 -1.02 -22.58 4.44
#